data_c1ad6fc174d7ee7cc2e8e35cd5eafb67
#
_entry.id   c1ad6fc174d7ee7cc2e8e35cd5eafb67
#
_cell.length_a   1.000
_cell.length_b   1.000
_cell.length_c   1.000
_cell.angle_alpha   90.00
_cell.angle_beta   90.00
_cell.angle_gamma   90.00
#
_symmetry.space_group_name_H-M   'P 1'
#
loop_
_entity.id
_entity.type
_entity.pdbx_description
1 polymer ?
#
loop_
_entity_poly.entity_id
_entity_poly.type
_entity_poly.pdbx_seq_one_letter_code
_entity_poly.pdbx_strand_id
1 'polypeptide(L)'
;EFLKVMPGSRSGTFNQALMELGAMICVPNGAPKCGVCPVAEYCQARVHGTVLDLPVKKKRQERRKEEKTVLVLRDGERVAIRKRPAKGLLAGMYELPNLEGYLSEEEILSWVENQDLIPLQIVPLIDAKHIFSHVEWDMKGYLIRVAALEESADPKMIFAEISEVEKEYPIPAAFQAYAEQIQ
;
A
#
# COMPACT_ATOMS: atom_id res chain seq x y z
N GLU A 1 -2.69 -31.74 8.61
CA GLU A 1 -2.82 -31.87 10.09
C GLU A 1 -3.91 -30.95 10.61
N PHE A 2 -3.94 -29.65 10.32
CA PHE A 2 -4.89 -28.66 10.84
C PHE A 2 -6.38 -29.04 10.59
N LEU A 3 -6.68 -29.51 9.38
CA LEU A 3 -8.03 -29.92 9.01
C LEU A 3 -8.56 -31.13 9.83
N LYS A 4 -7.65 -31.91 10.42
CA LYS A 4 -8.05 -33.10 11.23
C LYS A 4 -8.58 -32.69 12.61
N VAL A 5 -8.19 -31.54 13.14
CA VAL A 5 -8.57 -31.08 14.48
C VAL A 5 -9.57 -29.93 14.46
N MET A 6 -9.88 -29.41 13.28
CA MET A 6 -10.82 -28.31 13.14
C MET A 6 -12.26 -28.78 13.25
N PRO A 7 -13.06 -28.27 14.21
CA PRO A 7 -14.45 -28.64 14.34
C PRO A 7 -15.29 -28.10 13.18
N GLY A 8 -16.03 -28.96 12.49
CA GLY A 8 -16.81 -28.56 11.30
C GLY A 8 -17.87 -27.50 11.54
N SER A 9 -18.48 -27.47 12.74
CA SER A 9 -19.56 -26.54 13.08
C SER A 9 -19.09 -25.20 13.67
N ARG A 10 -17.82 -25.06 14.07
CA ARG A 10 -17.27 -23.86 14.73
C ARG A 10 -15.87 -23.50 14.23
N SER A 11 -15.63 -23.66 12.94
CA SER A 11 -14.35 -23.39 12.30
C SER A 11 -13.87 -21.94 12.49
N GLY A 12 -14.78 -20.96 12.42
CA GLY A 12 -14.46 -19.55 12.67
C GLY A 12 -13.96 -19.28 14.09
N THR A 13 -14.65 -19.81 15.10
CA THR A 13 -14.25 -19.70 16.52
C THR A 13 -12.90 -20.38 16.77
N PHE A 14 -12.68 -21.53 16.15
CA PHE A 14 -11.42 -22.25 16.26
C PHE A 14 -10.26 -21.47 15.67
N ASN A 15 -10.43 -20.89 14.48
CA ASN A 15 -9.41 -20.04 13.86
C ASN A 15 -9.11 -18.81 14.70
N GLN A 16 -10.13 -18.16 15.25
CA GLN A 16 -9.96 -17.02 16.15
C GLN A 16 -9.16 -17.40 17.39
N ALA A 17 -9.51 -18.51 18.05
CA ALA A 17 -8.80 -19.01 19.22
C ALA A 17 -7.31 -19.28 18.94
N LEU A 18 -6.98 -19.79 17.76
CA LEU A 18 -5.59 -20.02 17.37
C LEU A 18 -4.83 -18.72 17.15
N MET A 19 -5.46 -17.72 16.53
CA MET A 19 -4.84 -16.40 16.37
C MET A 19 -4.58 -15.75 17.73
N GLU A 20 -5.54 -15.81 18.65
CA GLU A 20 -5.39 -15.28 20.01
C GLU A 20 -4.33 -16.03 20.81
N LEU A 21 -4.27 -17.36 20.70
CA LEU A 21 -3.21 -18.17 21.31
C LEU A 21 -1.82 -17.69 20.85
N GLY A 22 -1.65 -17.44 19.56
CA GLY A 22 -0.41 -16.94 18.97
C GLY A 22 -0.07 -15.50 19.37
N ALA A 23 -1.08 -14.66 19.58
CA ALA A 23 -0.89 -13.24 19.92
C ALA A 23 -0.64 -13.02 21.43
N MET A 24 -1.30 -13.81 22.30
CA MET A 24 -1.35 -13.53 23.74
C MET A 24 -0.53 -14.50 24.60
N ILE A 25 -0.40 -15.74 24.16
CA ILE A 25 0.23 -16.83 24.93
C ILE A 25 1.51 -17.30 24.26
N CYS A 26 1.41 -17.82 23.04
CA CYS A 26 2.54 -18.39 22.28
C CYS A 26 3.18 -17.33 21.39
N VAL A 27 3.60 -16.22 21.98
CA VAL A 27 4.11 -15.05 21.26
C VAL A 27 5.38 -15.34 20.47
N PRO A 28 5.48 -14.96 19.18
CA PRO A 28 6.61 -15.34 18.32
C PRO A 28 7.90 -14.53 18.55
N ASN A 29 7.82 -13.40 19.29
CA ASN A 29 8.93 -12.45 19.49
C ASN A 29 9.23 -12.18 20.97
N GLY A 30 8.83 -13.10 21.87
CA GLY A 30 9.04 -12.94 23.30
C GLY A 30 9.10 -14.28 24.01
N ALA A 31 9.07 -14.27 25.34
CA ALA A 31 8.97 -15.48 26.14
C ALA A 31 7.52 -16.02 26.10
N PRO A 32 7.26 -17.19 25.54
CA PRO A 32 5.92 -17.77 25.53
C PRO A 32 5.44 -18.11 26.94
N LYS A 33 4.17 -17.87 27.20
CA LYS A 33 3.54 -18.12 28.53
C LYS A 33 3.05 -19.55 28.65
N CYS A 34 3.95 -20.52 28.55
CA CYS A 34 3.65 -21.95 28.52
C CYS A 34 2.93 -22.45 29.78
N GLY A 35 3.14 -21.81 30.93
CA GLY A 35 2.50 -22.20 32.19
C GLY A 35 0.99 -21.97 32.23
N VAL A 36 0.48 -21.06 31.41
CA VAL A 36 -0.97 -20.74 31.30
C VAL A 36 -1.55 -21.11 29.94
N CYS A 37 -0.80 -21.85 29.13
CA CYS A 37 -1.24 -22.22 27.78
C CYS A 37 -2.31 -23.34 27.85
N PRO A 38 -3.50 -23.11 27.27
CA PRO A 38 -4.61 -24.08 27.33
C PRO A 38 -4.33 -25.39 26.57
N VAL A 39 -3.33 -25.40 25.70
CA VAL A 39 -2.89 -26.58 24.92
C VAL A 39 -1.52 -27.09 25.34
N ALA A 40 -1.04 -26.71 26.52
CA ALA A 40 0.30 -27.06 27.01
C ALA A 40 0.57 -28.56 27.09
N GLU A 41 -0.44 -29.36 27.39
CA GLU A 41 -0.36 -30.82 27.53
C GLU A 41 -0.16 -31.51 26.16
N TYR A 42 -0.64 -30.92 25.10
CA TYR A 42 -0.52 -31.44 23.72
C TYR A 42 0.66 -30.84 22.95
N CYS A 43 1.42 -29.92 23.58
CA CYS A 43 2.44 -29.15 22.89
C CYS A 43 3.75 -29.94 22.73
N GLN A 44 4.03 -30.41 21.52
CA GLN A 44 5.27 -31.13 21.20
C GLN A 44 6.52 -30.26 21.40
N ALA A 45 6.44 -28.98 21.09
CA ALA A 45 7.57 -28.06 21.31
C ALA A 45 7.92 -27.93 22.79
N ARG A 46 6.93 -27.99 23.69
CA ARG A 46 7.17 -28.00 25.15
C ARG A 46 7.79 -29.31 25.59
N VAL A 47 7.29 -30.44 25.08
CA VAL A 47 7.82 -31.79 25.39
C VAL A 47 9.32 -31.90 24.98
N HIS A 48 9.66 -31.36 23.82
CA HIS A 48 11.03 -31.43 23.28
C HIS A 48 11.91 -30.25 23.67
N GLY A 49 11.43 -29.28 24.46
CA GLY A 49 12.20 -28.12 24.88
C GLY A 49 12.54 -27.11 23.78
N THR A 50 11.84 -27.18 22.60
CA THR A 50 12.13 -26.38 21.42
C THR A 50 11.19 -25.20 21.25
N VAL A 51 10.52 -24.77 22.30
CA VAL A 51 9.51 -23.68 22.25
C VAL A 51 10.11 -22.37 21.73
N LEU A 52 11.34 -22.05 22.13
CA LEU A 52 12.03 -20.82 21.74
C LEU A 52 12.56 -20.86 20.30
N ASP A 53 12.68 -22.04 19.71
CA ASP A 53 13.12 -22.23 18.32
C ASP A 53 11.97 -22.00 17.31
N LEU A 54 10.74 -21.85 17.83
CA LEU A 54 9.53 -21.71 17.02
C LEU A 54 8.90 -20.32 17.19
N PRO A 55 8.29 -19.80 16.13
CA PRO A 55 8.27 -20.33 14.76
C PRO A 55 9.64 -20.21 14.07
N VAL A 56 9.97 -21.17 13.22
CA VAL A 56 11.19 -21.09 12.38
C VAL A 56 11.05 -19.90 11.44
N LYS A 57 11.78 -18.84 11.72
CA LYS A 57 11.72 -17.60 10.93
C LYS A 57 12.55 -17.77 9.66
N LYS A 58 11.90 -17.68 8.50
CA LYS A 58 12.63 -17.53 7.24
C LYS A 58 13.36 -16.18 7.25
N LYS A 59 14.58 -16.15 6.70
CA LYS A 59 15.26 -14.87 6.45
C LYS A 59 14.32 -13.98 5.64
N ARG A 60 14.10 -12.76 6.13
CA ARG A 60 13.28 -11.77 5.45
C ARG A 60 13.98 -11.45 4.13
N GLN A 61 13.31 -11.69 3.02
CA GLN A 61 13.82 -11.26 1.72
C GLN A 61 13.85 -9.72 1.72
N GLU A 62 14.91 -9.17 1.15
CA GLU A 62 14.99 -7.72 0.94
C GLU A 62 13.83 -7.29 0.03
N ARG A 63 13.22 -6.15 0.39
CA ARG A 63 12.17 -5.57 -0.45
C ARG A 63 12.78 -5.01 -1.72
N ARG A 64 12.10 -5.20 -2.83
CA ARG A 64 12.42 -4.49 -4.06
C ARG A 64 12.11 -3.02 -3.84
N LYS A 65 13.09 -2.15 -4.09
CA LYS A 65 12.88 -0.71 -4.07
C LYS A 65 12.45 -0.25 -5.46
N GLU A 66 11.42 0.56 -5.50
CA GLU A 66 10.91 1.20 -6.71
C GLU A 66 10.88 2.70 -6.49
N GLU A 67 11.64 3.41 -7.30
CA GLU A 67 11.64 4.88 -7.35
C GLU A 67 10.47 5.34 -8.21
N LYS A 68 9.77 6.38 -7.76
CA LYS A 68 8.61 6.92 -8.47
C LYS A 68 8.57 8.44 -8.39
N THR A 69 8.11 9.04 -9.49
CA THR A 69 7.72 10.44 -9.54
C THR A 69 6.20 10.52 -9.52
N VAL A 70 5.62 11.12 -8.49
CA VAL A 70 4.18 11.26 -8.30
C VAL A 70 3.75 12.67 -8.66
N LEU A 71 2.70 12.79 -9.49
CA LEU A 71 2.24 14.07 -10.03
C LEU A 71 0.83 14.37 -9.50
N VAL A 72 0.68 15.54 -8.88
CA VAL A 72 -0.63 16.11 -8.53
C VAL A 72 -0.95 17.17 -9.60
N LEU A 73 -1.73 16.78 -10.62
CA LEU A 73 -2.14 17.67 -11.70
C LEU A 73 -3.46 18.34 -11.36
N ARG A 74 -3.52 19.67 -11.34
CA ARG A 74 -4.71 20.45 -10.97
C ARG A 74 -4.96 21.61 -11.93
N ASP A 75 -6.24 21.94 -12.17
CA ASP A 75 -6.67 23.16 -12.86
C ASP A 75 -7.34 24.21 -11.93
N GLY A 76 -7.41 23.92 -10.63
CA GLY A 76 -8.07 24.74 -9.62
C GLY A 76 -9.20 23.99 -8.92
N GLU A 77 -10.13 23.43 -9.65
CA GLU A 77 -11.30 22.71 -9.12
C GLU A 77 -11.20 21.20 -9.32
N ARG A 78 -10.47 20.76 -10.35
CA ARG A 78 -10.31 19.35 -10.71
C ARG A 78 -8.87 18.87 -10.48
N VAL A 79 -8.76 17.57 -10.26
CA VAL A 79 -7.49 16.84 -10.15
C VAL A 79 -7.50 15.64 -11.08
N ALA A 80 -6.35 15.34 -11.67
CA ALA A 80 -6.16 14.15 -12.47
C ALA A 80 -5.88 12.95 -11.57
N ILE A 81 -6.64 11.89 -11.77
CA ILE A 81 -6.44 10.59 -11.15
C ILE A 81 -6.41 9.50 -12.22
N ARG A 82 -5.95 8.32 -11.87
CA ARG A 82 -5.87 7.18 -12.80
C ARG A 82 -6.35 5.91 -12.12
N LYS A 83 -7.03 5.04 -12.89
CA LYS A 83 -7.40 3.72 -12.41
C LYS A 83 -6.27 2.73 -12.68
N ARG A 84 -5.81 2.03 -11.64
CA ARG A 84 -4.78 1.00 -11.77
C ARG A 84 -5.29 -0.23 -12.53
N PRO A 85 -4.39 -0.98 -13.17
CA PRO A 85 -4.74 -2.26 -13.80
C PRO A 85 -5.42 -3.21 -12.82
N ALA A 86 -6.22 -4.14 -13.35
CA ALA A 86 -6.93 -5.16 -12.56
C ALA A 86 -6.01 -6.21 -11.91
N LYS A 87 -4.70 -6.16 -12.16
CA LYS A 87 -3.69 -7.07 -11.60
C LYS A 87 -2.49 -6.28 -11.05
N GLY A 88 -1.80 -6.85 -10.07
CA GLY A 88 -0.63 -6.25 -9.45
C GLY A 88 -0.94 -5.52 -8.15
N LEU A 89 0.01 -4.72 -7.70
CA LEU A 89 -0.08 -3.98 -6.45
C LEU A 89 -1.18 -2.93 -6.52
N LEU A 90 -2.05 -2.84 -5.50
CA LEU A 90 -3.21 -1.94 -5.45
C LEU A 90 -4.14 -2.08 -6.67
N ALA A 91 -4.33 -3.31 -7.17
CA ALA A 91 -5.10 -3.60 -8.37
C ALA A 91 -6.52 -3.02 -8.32
N GLY A 92 -6.93 -2.34 -9.40
CA GLY A 92 -8.26 -1.77 -9.57
C GLY A 92 -8.57 -0.54 -8.71
N MET A 93 -7.65 -0.10 -7.83
CA MET A 93 -7.78 1.12 -7.04
C MET A 93 -7.45 2.36 -7.88
N TYR A 94 -7.76 3.53 -7.36
CA TYR A 94 -7.37 4.79 -7.97
C TYR A 94 -5.98 5.24 -7.48
N GLU A 95 -5.30 6.05 -8.26
CA GLU A 95 -3.98 6.59 -7.94
C GLU A 95 -3.79 7.98 -8.53
N LEU A 96 -2.88 8.75 -7.98
CA LEU A 96 -2.34 9.91 -8.65
C LEU A 96 -1.46 9.47 -9.83
N PRO A 97 -1.42 10.18 -10.96
CA PRO A 97 -0.47 9.91 -12.03
C PRO A 97 0.94 9.76 -11.48
N ASN A 98 1.62 8.68 -11.83
CA ASN A 98 2.97 8.42 -11.37
C ASN A 98 3.79 7.73 -12.46
N LEU A 99 5.07 8.02 -12.47
CA LEU A 99 6.05 7.57 -13.44
C LEU A 99 7.17 6.81 -12.72
N GLU A 100 7.80 5.88 -13.41
CA GLU A 100 8.93 5.12 -12.87
C GLU A 100 10.20 5.99 -12.85
N GLY A 101 10.99 5.86 -11.77
CA GLY A 101 12.21 6.62 -11.56
C GLY A 101 11.97 8.03 -11.02
N TYR A 102 13.08 8.73 -10.77
CA TYR A 102 13.08 10.13 -10.40
C TYR A 102 13.31 10.98 -11.64
N LEU A 103 12.27 11.65 -12.08
CA LEU A 103 12.32 12.52 -13.25
C LEU A 103 12.73 13.93 -12.88
N SER A 104 13.43 14.61 -13.80
CA SER A 104 13.68 16.03 -13.74
C SER A 104 12.41 16.83 -14.04
N GLU A 105 12.40 18.12 -13.67
CA GLU A 105 11.28 19.01 -14.00
C GLU A 105 11.03 19.11 -15.52
N GLU A 106 12.10 19.11 -16.33
CA GLU A 106 12.00 19.12 -17.80
C GLU A 106 11.31 17.87 -18.34
N GLU A 107 11.69 16.70 -17.84
CA GLU A 107 11.05 15.43 -18.22
C GLU A 107 9.58 15.37 -17.79
N ILE A 108 9.26 15.90 -16.61
CA ILE A 108 7.89 15.98 -16.09
C ILE A 108 7.05 16.91 -16.98
N LEU A 109 7.55 18.10 -17.28
CA LEU A 109 6.84 19.07 -18.14
C LEU A 109 6.60 18.49 -19.53
N SER A 110 7.63 17.88 -20.15
CA SER A 110 7.48 17.20 -21.43
C SER A 110 6.45 16.07 -21.38
N TRP A 111 6.40 15.32 -20.29
CA TRP A 111 5.38 14.28 -20.11
C TRP A 111 3.98 14.88 -20.02
N VAL A 112 3.80 15.97 -19.28
CA VAL A 112 2.50 16.66 -19.14
C VAL A 112 2.01 17.19 -20.48
N GLU A 113 2.90 17.82 -21.27
CA GLU A 113 2.58 18.29 -22.62
C GLU A 113 2.20 17.14 -23.57
N ASN A 114 2.85 15.99 -23.46
CA ASN A 114 2.49 14.78 -24.20
C ASN A 114 1.15 14.15 -23.78
N GLN A 115 0.55 14.63 -22.68
CA GLN A 115 -0.83 14.30 -22.29
C GLN A 115 -1.86 15.30 -22.84
N ASP A 116 -1.47 16.17 -23.76
CA ASP A 116 -2.28 17.28 -24.30
C ASP A 116 -2.69 18.30 -23.22
N LEU A 117 -1.92 18.39 -22.13
CA LEU A 117 -2.13 19.35 -21.05
C LEU A 117 -1.15 20.51 -21.16
N ILE A 118 -1.56 21.71 -20.78
CA ILE A 118 -0.73 22.92 -20.79
C ILE A 118 -0.27 23.21 -19.36
N PRO A 119 1.00 22.94 -18.99
CA PRO A 119 1.51 23.23 -17.67
C PRO A 119 1.70 24.74 -17.48
N LEU A 120 1.24 25.28 -16.35
CA LEU A 120 1.36 26.67 -15.95
C LEU A 120 2.41 26.87 -14.86
N GLN A 121 2.53 25.92 -13.95
CA GLN A 121 3.44 25.96 -12.81
C GLN A 121 3.78 24.54 -12.37
N ILE A 122 5.02 24.34 -11.95
CA ILE A 122 5.47 23.12 -11.27
C ILE A 122 6.07 23.50 -9.91
N VAL A 123 5.71 22.75 -8.88
CA VAL A 123 6.21 22.94 -7.51
C VAL A 123 6.60 21.60 -6.94
N PRO A 124 7.84 21.39 -6.46
CA PRO A 124 8.24 20.18 -5.79
C PRO A 124 7.48 20.03 -4.47
N LEU A 125 7.08 18.81 -4.17
CA LEU A 125 6.47 18.40 -2.90
C LEU A 125 7.47 17.61 -2.06
N ILE A 126 7.05 17.23 -0.85
CA ILE A 126 7.87 16.42 0.05
C ILE A 126 8.14 15.03 -0.55
N ASP A 127 9.33 14.51 -0.30
CA ASP A 127 9.65 13.12 -0.59
C ASP A 127 8.88 12.20 0.37
N ALA A 128 8.40 11.08 -0.11
CA ALA A 128 7.63 10.14 0.68
C ALA A 128 8.03 8.69 0.41
N LYS A 129 7.79 7.83 1.40
CA LYS A 129 8.00 6.39 1.30
C LYS A 129 6.74 5.62 1.66
N HIS A 130 6.50 4.55 0.94
CA HIS A 130 5.49 3.58 1.34
C HIS A 130 6.03 2.16 1.27
N ILE A 131 5.79 1.38 2.34
CA ILE A 131 6.34 0.04 2.51
C ILE A 131 5.22 -0.99 2.42
N PHE A 132 5.29 -1.82 1.38
CA PHE A 132 4.48 -3.02 1.23
C PHE A 132 5.22 -4.26 1.76
N SER A 133 4.59 -5.41 1.72
CA SER A 133 5.20 -6.66 2.22
C SER A 133 6.51 -7.01 1.51
N HIS A 134 6.59 -6.79 0.20
CA HIS A 134 7.70 -7.20 -0.67
C HIS A 134 8.26 -6.09 -1.58
N VAL A 135 7.67 -4.90 -1.53
CA VAL A 135 8.08 -3.72 -2.32
C VAL A 135 8.11 -2.51 -1.39
N GLU A 136 9.05 -1.62 -1.63
CA GLU A 136 9.14 -0.29 -1.02
C GLU A 136 9.12 0.74 -2.14
N TRP A 137 8.18 1.66 -2.10
CA TRP A 137 8.15 2.82 -2.97
C TRP A 137 8.89 3.98 -2.33
N ASP A 138 9.85 4.52 -3.05
CA ASP A 138 10.54 5.76 -2.72
C ASP A 138 10.07 6.81 -3.74
N MET A 139 9.41 7.87 -3.26
CA MET A 139 8.60 8.73 -4.11
C MET A 139 9.03 10.19 -3.99
N LYS A 140 9.17 10.86 -5.15
CA LYS A 140 9.24 12.32 -5.26
C LYS A 140 7.92 12.84 -5.81
N GLY A 141 7.37 13.87 -5.17
CA GLY A 141 6.10 14.47 -5.56
C GLY A 141 6.28 15.81 -6.24
N TYR A 142 5.38 16.11 -7.17
CA TYR A 142 5.27 17.43 -7.79
C TYR A 142 3.80 17.83 -7.94
N LEU A 143 3.51 19.06 -7.54
CA LEU A 143 2.24 19.72 -7.85
C LEU A 143 2.40 20.49 -9.17
N ILE A 144 1.56 20.18 -10.13
CA ILE A 144 1.56 20.84 -11.43
C ILE A 144 0.19 21.47 -11.66
N ARG A 145 0.18 22.78 -11.78
CA ARG A 145 -1.00 23.51 -12.23
C ARG A 145 -1.03 23.50 -13.74
N VAL A 146 -2.17 23.12 -14.31
CA VAL A 146 -2.43 23.11 -15.73
C VAL A 146 -3.54 24.10 -16.08
N ALA A 147 -3.64 24.50 -17.34
CA ALA A 147 -4.63 25.48 -17.81
C ALA A 147 -6.06 24.95 -17.68
N ALA A 148 -6.28 23.68 -18.05
CA ALA A 148 -7.56 22.99 -17.91
C ALA A 148 -7.35 21.47 -17.86
N LEU A 149 -8.26 20.76 -17.19
CA LEU A 149 -8.34 19.31 -17.15
C LEU A 149 -9.64 18.88 -17.86
N GLU A 150 -9.65 18.92 -19.20
CA GLU A 150 -10.81 18.59 -20.02
C GLU A 150 -10.61 17.30 -20.80
N GLU A 151 -9.49 17.19 -21.49
CA GLU A 151 -9.12 16.02 -22.29
C GLU A 151 -7.66 15.64 -22.02
N SER A 152 -7.33 14.37 -22.23
CA SER A 152 -5.95 13.86 -22.13
C SER A 152 -5.72 12.79 -23.18
N ALA A 153 -4.47 12.70 -23.65
CA ALA A 153 -4.00 11.62 -24.52
C ALA A 153 -4.05 10.23 -23.83
N ASP A 154 -3.97 10.15 -22.47
CA ASP A 154 -4.16 8.91 -21.74
C ASP A 154 -5.65 8.67 -21.44
N PRO A 155 -6.28 7.67 -22.11
CA PRO A 155 -7.71 7.37 -21.89
C PRO A 155 -8.01 6.80 -20.50
N LYS A 156 -6.98 6.49 -19.69
CA LYS A 156 -7.13 6.03 -18.31
C LYS A 156 -7.14 7.18 -17.31
N MET A 157 -6.82 8.38 -17.75
CA MET A 157 -6.85 9.57 -16.91
C MET A 157 -8.29 10.02 -16.69
N ILE A 158 -8.63 10.31 -15.46
CA ILE A 158 -9.94 10.76 -15.01
C ILE A 158 -9.73 12.13 -14.38
N PHE A 159 -10.53 13.10 -14.79
CA PHE A 159 -10.51 14.44 -14.20
C PHE A 159 -11.69 14.56 -13.24
N ALA A 160 -11.38 14.44 -11.96
CA ALA A 160 -12.37 14.44 -10.89
C ALA A 160 -12.44 15.79 -10.20
N GLU A 161 -13.65 16.25 -9.84
CA GLU A 161 -13.83 17.37 -8.93
C GLU A 161 -13.17 17.06 -7.58
N ILE A 162 -12.39 17.98 -7.05
CA ILE A 162 -11.66 17.80 -5.78
C ILE A 162 -12.60 17.39 -4.65
N SER A 163 -13.81 18.00 -4.64
CA SER A 163 -14.84 17.72 -3.62
C SER A 163 -15.41 16.28 -3.67
N GLU A 164 -15.22 15.57 -4.77
CA GLU A 164 -15.74 14.23 -5.00
C GLU A 164 -14.68 13.15 -4.79
N VAL A 165 -13.38 13.51 -4.86
CA VAL A 165 -12.29 12.54 -4.82
C VAL A 165 -12.37 11.62 -3.62
N GLU A 166 -12.59 12.13 -2.43
CA GLU A 166 -12.65 11.30 -1.20
C GLU A 166 -13.81 10.31 -1.21
N LYS A 167 -14.92 10.64 -1.87
CA LYS A 167 -16.14 9.84 -1.86
C LYS A 167 -16.17 8.80 -2.97
N GLU A 168 -15.80 9.22 -4.17
CA GLU A 168 -15.97 8.40 -5.39
C GLU A 168 -14.66 7.73 -5.83
N TYR A 169 -13.51 8.33 -5.52
CA TYR A 169 -12.20 7.90 -5.99
C TYR A 169 -11.19 7.74 -4.85
N PRO A 170 -11.41 6.83 -3.89
CA PRO A 170 -10.53 6.71 -2.73
C PRO A 170 -9.10 6.43 -3.14
N ILE A 171 -8.21 7.34 -2.78
CA ILE A 171 -6.76 7.24 -3.01
C ILE A 171 -6.14 6.37 -1.90
N PRO A 172 -5.37 5.31 -2.24
CA PRO A 172 -4.72 4.46 -1.26
C PRO A 172 -3.75 5.23 -0.35
N ALA A 173 -3.58 4.74 0.88
CA ALA A 173 -2.65 5.30 1.86
C ALA A 173 -1.20 5.42 1.35
N ALA A 174 -0.84 4.67 0.31
CA ALA A 174 0.46 4.79 -0.35
C ALA A 174 0.72 6.19 -0.93
N PHE A 175 -0.32 6.93 -1.28
CA PHE A 175 -0.25 8.29 -1.82
C PHE A 175 -0.70 9.36 -0.82
N GLN A 176 -0.91 9.01 0.45
CA GLN A 176 -1.48 9.92 1.47
C GLN A 176 -0.71 11.24 1.58
N ALA A 177 0.62 11.19 1.53
CA ALA A 177 1.47 12.38 1.60
C ALA A 177 1.18 13.41 0.49
N TYR A 178 0.64 12.96 -0.64
CA TYR A 178 0.30 13.80 -1.79
C TYR A 178 -1.20 14.05 -1.90
N ALA A 179 -2.04 13.18 -1.36
CA ALA A 179 -3.48 13.37 -1.35
C ALA A 179 -3.92 14.61 -0.56
N GLU A 180 -3.16 15.01 0.46
CA GLU A 180 -3.37 16.26 1.21
C GLU A 180 -3.15 17.52 0.36
N GLN A 181 -2.44 17.41 -0.76
CA GLN A 181 -2.22 18.51 -1.70
C GLN A 181 -3.34 18.65 -2.75
N ILE A 182 -4.31 17.72 -2.73
CA ILE A 182 -5.49 17.76 -3.60
C ILE A 182 -6.51 18.77 -3.08
N GLN A 183 -6.56 18.98 -1.76
CA GLN A 183 -7.50 19.87 -1.07
C GLN A 183 -7.21 21.35 -1.28
#